data_3c8c2ebee5ace79f85f7f36cd8630c27
#
_entry.id   3c8c2ebee5ace79f85f7f36cd8630c27
#
_cell.length_a   1.000
_cell.length_b   1.000
_cell.length_c   1.000
_cell.angle_alpha   90.00
_cell.angle_beta   90.00
_cell.angle_gamma   90.00
#
_symmetry.space_group_name_H-M   'P 1'
#
loop_
_entity.id
_entity.type
_entity.pdbx_description
1 polymer ?
#
loop_
_entity_poly.entity_id
_entity_poly.type
_entity_poly.pdbx_seq_one_letter_code
_entity_poly.pdbx_strand_id
1 'polypeptide(L)'
;MPLPSRGPAAHPDPRNRPHRRLHARTLTVLDQVVRPAAYSRRALTRQLKHLGLLADDGPDRHRAEEALLIVGELVGNACRHSSGPTLMTSQWHPRTRRLTLAVSDPSPGVPRRKAPDERGEGGGYGVLLIDILAGHWNTVRHGDGGKAVVVTLDFPPPPADPPTPPQQSR
;
A
#
# COMPACT_ATOMS: atom_id res chain seq x y z
N MET A 1 -41.74 -30.91 29.16
CA MET A 1 -40.66 -30.85 28.17
C MET A 1 -39.92 -29.55 28.36
N PRO A 2 -38.66 -29.52 28.84
CA PRO A 2 -37.90 -28.30 28.98
C PRO A 2 -37.30 -27.91 27.63
N LEU A 3 -37.34 -26.62 27.30
CA LEU A 3 -36.74 -26.03 26.12
C LEU A 3 -35.19 -26.09 26.18
N PRO A 4 -34.50 -26.35 25.06
CA PRO A 4 -33.04 -26.36 25.06
C PRO A 4 -32.47 -24.95 25.31
N SER A 5 -31.57 -24.85 26.29
CA SER A 5 -30.81 -23.63 26.58
C SER A 5 -29.93 -23.25 25.39
N ARG A 6 -30.10 -22.04 24.85
CA ARG A 6 -29.18 -21.47 23.88
C ARG A 6 -27.82 -21.27 24.56
N GLY A 7 -26.81 -21.99 24.11
CA GLY A 7 -25.44 -21.75 24.48
C GLY A 7 -24.98 -20.33 24.08
N PRO A 8 -23.93 -19.79 24.72
CA PRO A 8 -23.44 -18.45 24.44
C PRO A 8 -23.01 -18.33 22.97
N ALA A 9 -23.52 -17.32 22.31
CA ALA A 9 -23.14 -16.99 20.94
C ALA A 9 -21.61 -16.78 20.91
N ALA A 10 -20.92 -17.55 20.07
CA ALA A 10 -19.49 -17.40 19.87
C ALA A 10 -19.22 -15.96 19.41
N HIS A 11 -18.44 -15.20 20.18
CA HIS A 11 -17.96 -13.89 19.77
C HIS A 11 -17.13 -14.08 18.50
N PRO A 12 -17.39 -13.32 17.41
CA PRO A 12 -16.60 -13.41 16.19
C PRO A 12 -15.15 -13.03 16.52
N ASP A 13 -14.21 -13.91 16.18
CA ASP A 13 -12.77 -13.68 16.35
C ASP A 13 -12.39 -12.39 15.60
N PRO A 14 -11.87 -11.37 16.29
CA PRO A 14 -11.47 -10.10 15.67
C PRO A 14 -10.39 -10.26 14.59
N ARG A 15 -9.73 -11.43 14.54
CA ARG A 15 -8.71 -11.79 13.54
C ARG A 15 -9.30 -12.31 12.22
N ASN A 16 -10.55 -12.76 12.21
CA ASN A 16 -11.26 -13.23 10.99
C ASN A 16 -12.09 -12.12 10.37
N ARG A 17 -11.49 -10.97 10.10
CA ARG A 17 -12.16 -9.85 9.45
C ARG A 17 -12.29 -10.13 7.94
N PRO A 18 -13.50 -10.07 7.36
CA PRO A 18 -13.77 -10.32 5.93
C PRO A 18 -13.01 -9.36 4.99
N HIS A 19 -12.54 -8.21 5.50
CA HIS A 19 -11.85 -7.16 4.74
C HIS A 19 -10.51 -7.60 4.12
N ARG A 20 -9.84 -8.63 4.66
CA ARG A 20 -8.56 -9.15 4.12
C ARG A 20 -8.70 -9.84 2.76
N ARG A 21 -9.93 -10.21 2.35
CA ARG A 21 -10.20 -10.92 1.09
C ARG A 21 -10.69 -10.03 -0.04
N LEU A 22 -10.89 -8.73 0.21
CA LEU A 22 -11.42 -7.82 -0.79
C LEU A 22 -10.33 -7.38 -1.76
N HIS A 23 -10.58 -7.54 -3.06
CA HIS A 23 -9.89 -6.78 -4.09
C HIS A 23 -10.29 -5.32 -3.97
N ALA A 24 -9.34 -4.43 -3.78
CA ALA A 24 -9.62 -3.00 -3.71
C ALA A 24 -8.70 -2.26 -4.67
N ARG A 25 -9.29 -1.51 -5.59
CA ARG A 25 -8.59 -0.57 -6.46
C ARG A 25 -9.12 0.82 -6.17
N THR A 26 -8.21 1.76 -5.90
CA THR A 26 -8.53 3.16 -5.69
C THR A 26 -7.79 4.00 -6.73
N LEU A 27 -8.53 4.93 -7.36
CA LEU A 27 -7.97 5.96 -8.20
C LEU A 27 -8.08 7.29 -7.45
N THR A 28 -6.99 8.03 -7.42
CA THR A 28 -6.92 9.33 -6.75
C THR A 28 -6.39 10.33 -7.76
N VAL A 29 -7.24 11.23 -8.23
CA VAL A 29 -6.85 12.33 -9.12
C VAL A 29 -6.01 13.30 -8.32
N LEU A 30 -4.85 13.68 -8.86
CA LEU A 30 -3.87 14.55 -8.22
C LEU A 30 -3.63 15.84 -9.00
N ASP A 31 -4.22 15.95 -10.18
CA ASP A 31 -4.11 17.14 -10.99
C ASP A 31 -4.60 18.36 -10.22
N GLN A 32 -3.78 19.43 -10.20
CA GLN A 32 -4.04 20.69 -9.48
C GLN A 32 -4.29 20.56 -7.97
N VAL A 33 -3.97 19.43 -7.36
CA VAL A 33 -4.15 19.25 -5.91
C VAL A 33 -3.06 20.02 -5.15
N VAL A 34 -3.49 20.87 -4.23
CA VAL A 34 -2.58 21.52 -3.28
C VAL A 34 -2.04 20.47 -2.30
N ARG A 35 -0.70 20.38 -2.15
CA ARG A 35 -0.01 19.37 -1.31
C ARG A 35 -0.32 17.92 -1.70
N PRO A 36 -0.06 17.52 -2.96
CA PRO A 36 -0.47 16.21 -3.49
C PRO A 36 0.13 15.04 -2.70
N ALA A 37 1.33 15.15 -2.13
CA ALA A 37 1.94 14.12 -1.30
C ALA A 37 1.15 13.85 -0.01
N ALA A 38 0.68 14.90 0.68
CA ALA A 38 -0.14 14.74 1.87
C ALA A 38 -1.52 14.18 1.53
N TYR A 39 -2.11 14.62 0.42
CA TYR A 39 -3.39 14.13 -0.06
C TYR A 39 -3.33 12.64 -0.42
N SER A 40 -2.32 12.21 -1.17
CA SER A 40 -2.07 10.82 -1.56
C SER A 40 -1.87 9.91 -0.35
N ARG A 41 -1.07 10.34 0.62
CA ARG A 41 -0.88 9.57 1.87
C ARG A 41 -2.20 9.39 2.62
N ARG A 42 -3.05 10.42 2.73
CA ARG A 42 -4.37 10.31 3.38
C ARG A 42 -5.29 9.35 2.63
N ALA A 43 -5.30 9.40 1.29
CA ALA A 43 -6.11 8.50 0.47
C ALA A 43 -5.68 7.04 0.67
N LEU A 44 -4.38 6.76 0.62
CA LEU A 44 -3.83 5.43 0.84
C LEU A 44 -4.07 4.96 2.29
N THR A 45 -3.89 5.83 3.29
CA THR A 45 -4.17 5.51 4.70
C THR A 45 -5.61 5.03 4.89
N ARG A 46 -6.59 5.72 4.29
CA ARG A 46 -8.01 5.30 4.36
C ARG A 46 -8.23 3.93 3.75
N GLN A 47 -7.62 3.65 2.60
CA GLN A 47 -7.72 2.34 1.96
C GLN A 47 -7.08 1.24 2.82
N LEU A 48 -5.85 1.45 3.32
CA LEU A 48 -5.15 0.47 4.14
C LEU A 48 -5.88 0.17 5.46
N LYS A 49 -6.47 1.20 6.09
CA LYS A 49 -7.34 1.03 7.27
C LYS A 49 -8.60 0.21 6.92
N HIS A 50 -9.27 0.52 5.82
CA HIS A 50 -10.45 -0.22 5.36
C HIS A 50 -10.13 -1.70 5.09
N LEU A 51 -8.94 -1.98 4.56
CA LEU A 51 -8.44 -3.34 4.31
C LEU A 51 -7.93 -4.04 5.59
N GLY A 52 -7.86 -3.34 6.72
CA GLY A 52 -7.32 -3.87 7.98
C GLY A 52 -5.81 -4.06 7.98
N LEU A 53 -5.11 -3.54 6.97
CA LEU A 53 -3.65 -3.66 6.84
C LEU A 53 -2.88 -2.68 7.72
N LEU A 54 -3.55 -1.64 8.24
CA LEU A 54 -2.98 -0.61 9.11
C LEU A 54 -3.63 -0.67 10.52
N ALA A 55 -3.88 -1.87 11.04
CA ALA A 55 -4.35 -2.07 12.41
C ALA A 55 -3.19 -1.86 13.40
N ASP A 56 -3.48 -1.33 14.60
CA ASP A 56 -2.44 -0.90 15.56
C ASP A 56 -1.47 -2.03 15.96
N ASP A 57 -1.97 -3.25 16.19
CA ASP A 57 -1.16 -4.42 16.53
C ASP A 57 -1.16 -5.47 15.39
N GLY A 58 -1.45 -5.04 14.16
CA GLY A 58 -1.56 -5.94 13.01
C GLY A 58 -0.19 -6.33 12.43
N PRO A 59 -0.02 -7.60 11.98
CA PRO A 59 1.23 -8.07 11.38
C PRO A 59 1.60 -7.33 10.09
N ASP A 60 0.63 -6.66 9.46
CA ASP A 60 0.79 -5.95 8.21
C ASP A 60 1.19 -4.48 8.39
N ARG A 61 1.11 -3.96 9.63
CA ARG A 61 1.26 -2.53 9.93
C ARG A 61 2.57 -1.96 9.40
N HIS A 62 3.69 -2.60 9.71
CA HIS A 62 5.00 -2.13 9.26
C HIS A 62 5.06 -2.00 7.74
N ARG A 63 4.58 -3.01 7.02
CA ARG A 63 4.55 -3.02 5.55
C ARG A 63 3.60 -1.96 4.98
N ALA A 64 2.49 -1.69 5.66
CA ALA A 64 1.56 -0.62 5.29
C ALA A 64 2.18 0.78 5.51
N GLU A 65 2.96 0.98 6.57
CA GLU A 65 3.71 2.21 6.82
C GLU A 65 4.79 2.45 5.76
N GLU A 66 5.52 1.42 5.33
CA GLU A 66 6.45 1.50 4.20
C GLU A 66 5.75 1.92 2.90
N ALA A 67 4.53 1.42 2.64
CA ALA A 67 3.74 1.85 1.48
C ALA A 67 3.39 3.35 1.54
N LEU A 68 3.12 3.89 2.73
CA LEU A 68 2.88 5.32 2.93
C LEU A 68 4.15 6.18 2.72
N LEU A 69 5.33 5.66 3.02
CA LEU A 69 6.60 6.32 2.69
C LEU A 69 6.82 6.33 1.18
N ILE A 70 6.66 5.17 0.55
CA ILE A 70 6.84 5.02 -0.91
C ILE A 70 5.91 5.96 -1.68
N VAL A 71 4.63 6.03 -1.35
CA VAL A 71 3.71 6.94 -2.05
C VAL A 71 4.11 8.40 -1.89
N GLY A 72 4.63 8.78 -0.72
CA GLY A 72 5.16 10.11 -0.46
C GLY A 72 6.35 10.44 -1.39
N GLU A 73 7.28 9.49 -1.58
CA GLU A 73 8.44 9.65 -2.45
C GLU A 73 8.04 9.67 -3.94
N LEU A 74 7.13 8.78 -4.38
CA LEU A 74 6.64 8.77 -5.76
C LEU A 74 6.01 10.11 -6.14
N VAL A 75 5.12 10.63 -5.30
CA VAL A 75 4.46 11.92 -5.53
C VAL A 75 5.43 13.09 -5.41
N GLY A 76 6.34 13.05 -4.42
CA GLY A 76 7.39 14.04 -4.27
C GLY A 76 8.33 14.08 -5.49
N ASN A 77 8.65 12.94 -6.08
CA ASN A 77 9.44 12.86 -7.32
C ASN A 77 8.69 13.47 -8.50
N ALA A 78 7.40 13.18 -8.67
CA ALA A 78 6.58 13.82 -9.70
C ALA A 78 6.55 15.34 -9.54
N CYS A 79 6.39 15.86 -8.30
CA CYS A 79 6.42 17.31 -8.05
C CYS A 79 7.77 17.96 -8.37
N ARG A 80 8.89 17.26 -8.14
CA ARG A 80 10.24 17.83 -8.37
C ARG A 80 10.71 17.72 -9.81
N HIS A 81 10.24 16.73 -10.55
CA HIS A 81 10.78 16.35 -11.85
C HIS A 81 9.79 16.45 -13.01
N SER A 82 8.57 16.93 -12.75
CA SER A 82 7.54 17.20 -13.76
C SER A 82 6.70 18.42 -13.36
N SER A 83 5.65 18.73 -14.12
CA SER A 83 4.65 19.75 -13.73
C SER A 83 3.73 19.28 -12.61
N GLY A 84 3.97 18.11 -12.05
CA GLY A 84 3.23 17.52 -10.94
C GLY A 84 2.60 16.16 -11.29
N PRO A 85 2.18 15.42 -10.27
CA PRO A 85 1.47 14.15 -10.47
C PRO A 85 0.05 14.41 -10.97
N THR A 86 -0.44 13.55 -11.87
CA THR A 86 -1.80 13.63 -12.41
C THR A 86 -2.73 12.60 -11.78
N LEU A 87 -2.23 11.40 -11.51
CA LEU A 87 -3.04 10.29 -11.00
C LEU A 87 -2.21 9.40 -10.07
N MET A 88 -2.82 8.97 -8.98
CA MET A 88 -2.33 7.85 -8.17
C MET A 88 -3.31 6.69 -8.28
N THR A 89 -2.82 5.48 -8.48
CA THR A 89 -3.60 4.25 -8.32
C THR A 89 -3.00 3.40 -7.22
N SER A 90 -3.86 2.75 -6.45
CA SER A 90 -3.48 1.74 -5.47
C SER A 90 -4.39 0.53 -5.62
N GLN A 91 -3.80 -0.66 -5.70
CA GLN A 91 -4.53 -1.91 -5.90
C GLN A 91 -4.04 -2.99 -4.94
N TRP A 92 -4.95 -3.51 -4.15
CA TRP A 92 -4.71 -4.63 -3.25
C TRP A 92 -5.14 -5.95 -3.89
N HIS A 93 -4.26 -6.93 -3.87
CA HIS A 93 -4.47 -8.30 -4.35
C HIS A 93 -4.46 -9.27 -3.15
N PRO A 94 -5.62 -9.63 -2.59
CA PRO A 94 -5.68 -10.40 -1.35
C PRO A 94 -5.12 -11.82 -1.46
N ARG A 95 -5.22 -12.45 -2.64
CA ARG A 95 -4.71 -13.82 -2.86
C ARG A 95 -3.18 -13.90 -2.80
N THR A 96 -2.52 -12.92 -3.39
CA THR A 96 -1.05 -12.83 -3.42
C THR A 96 -0.50 -11.94 -2.31
N ARG A 97 -1.37 -11.32 -1.52
CA ARG A 97 -1.03 -10.35 -0.48
C ARG A 97 -0.09 -9.25 -0.99
N ARG A 98 -0.45 -8.70 -2.14
CA ARG A 98 0.35 -7.74 -2.89
C ARG A 98 -0.38 -6.42 -3.02
N LEU A 99 0.31 -5.31 -2.72
CA LEU A 99 -0.13 -3.96 -2.98
C LEU A 99 0.65 -3.39 -4.16
N THR A 100 -0.08 -2.95 -5.19
CA THR A 100 0.51 -2.22 -6.32
C THR A 100 0.15 -0.74 -6.19
N LEU A 101 1.15 0.12 -6.21
CA LEU A 101 1.02 1.58 -6.24
C LEU A 101 1.53 2.09 -7.57
N ALA A 102 0.85 3.06 -8.17
CA ALA A 102 1.36 3.77 -9.34
C ALA A 102 1.08 5.26 -9.23
N VAL A 103 2.04 6.08 -9.62
CA VAL A 103 1.90 7.53 -9.71
C VAL A 103 2.25 7.95 -11.13
N SER A 104 1.29 8.61 -11.78
CA SER A 104 1.43 9.13 -13.14
C SER A 104 1.82 10.61 -13.10
N ASP A 105 2.68 11.00 -14.02
CA ASP A 105 3.05 12.39 -14.29
C ASP A 105 3.32 12.60 -15.80
N PRO A 106 3.24 13.84 -16.32
CA PRO A 106 3.37 14.12 -17.74
C PRO A 106 4.82 14.14 -18.26
N SER A 107 5.84 13.90 -17.42
CA SER A 107 7.24 13.92 -17.84
C SER A 107 7.67 12.57 -18.42
N PRO A 108 8.43 12.55 -19.55
CA PRO A 108 8.98 11.32 -20.09
C PRO A 108 10.22 10.81 -19.33
N GLY A 109 10.77 11.61 -18.43
CA GLY A 109 12.03 11.32 -17.73
C GLY A 109 11.87 10.14 -16.75
N VAL A 110 12.69 9.10 -16.90
CA VAL A 110 12.68 7.92 -16.02
C VAL A 110 13.42 8.24 -14.72
N PRO A 111 12.87 7.88 -13.53
CA PRO A 111 13.59 7.98 -12.28
C PRO A 111 14.92 7.21 -12.36
N ARG A 112 16.01 7.81 -11.86
CA ARG A 112 17.31 7.15 -11.76
C ARG A 112 17.86 7.28 -10.35
N ARG A 113 18.62 6.30 -9.93
CA ARG A 113 19.43 6.42 -8.71
C ARG A 113 20.45 7.54 -8.91
N LYS A 114 20.54 8.43 -7.96
CA LYS A 114 21.67 9.34 -7.86
C LYS A 114 22.84 8.64 -7.20
N ALA A 115 24.05 8.84 -7.71
CA ALA A 115 25.27 8.40 -7.04
C ALA A 115 25.40 9.11 -5.67
N PRO A 116 26.16 8.55 -4.72
CA PRO A 116 26.31 9.14 -3.39
C PRO A 116 26.74 10.60 -3.39
N ASP A 117 27.63 10.96 -4.30
CA ASP A 117 28.17 12.31 -4.53
C ASP A 117 27.15 13.27 -5.20
N GLU A 118 26.16 12.74 -5.92
CA GLU A 118 25.04 13.51 -6.49
C GLU A 118 23.90 13.78 -5.48
N ARG A 119 23.99 13.22 -4.25
CA ARG A 119 22.99 13.36 -3.20
C ARG A 119 23.35 14.57 -2.34
N GLY A 120 22.63 15.67 -2.51
CA GLY A 120 22.79 16.87 -1.68
C GLY A 120 21.88 16.83 -0.43
N GLU A 121 22.06 17.84 0.45
CA GLU A 121 21.23 18.00 1.68
C GLU A 121 19.72 18.10 1.39
N GLY A 122 19.31 18.40 0.15
CA GLY A 122 17.91 18.58 -0.26
C GLY A 122 17.23 17.38 -0.94
N GLY A 123 17.87 16.18 -1.05
CA GLY A 123 17.20 15.03 -1.66
C GLY A 123 18.10 14.12 -2.49
N GLY A 124 17.48 13.16 -3.20
CA GLY A 124 18.18 12.14 -4.00
C GLY A 124 18.04 10.75 -3.40
N TYR A 125 17.40 10.65 -2.23
CA TYR A 125 17.19 9.37 -1.54
C TYR A 125 15.88 8.67 -1.93
N GLY A 126 14.94 9.36 -2.60
CA GLY A 126 13.62 8.81 -2.90
C GLY A 126 13.64 7.52 -3.71
N VAL A 127 14.46 7.46 -4.78
CA VAL A 127 14.61 6.25 -5.59
C VAL A 127 15.31 5.15 -4.80
N LEU A 128 16.32 5.50 -3.99
CA LEU A 128 17.01 4.54 -3.11
C LEU A 128 16.04 3.96 -2.07
N LEU A 129 15.18 4.78 -1.48
CA LEU A 129 14.16 4.32 -0.53
C LEU A 129 13.19 3.34 -1.20
N ILE A 130 12.73 3.66 -2.41
CA ILE A 130 11.88 2.76 -3.20
C ILE A 130 12.60 1.43 -3.46
N ASP A 131 13.87 1.44 -3.84
CA ASP A 131 14.68 0.24 -4.07
C ASP A 131 14.81 -0.64 -2.82
N ILE A 132 14.97 -0.03 -1.65
CA ILE A 132 15.13 -0.76 -0.37
C ILE A 132 13.78 -1.34 0.11
N LEU A 133 12.70 -0.56 0.01
CA LEU A 133 11.42 -0.93 0.59
C LEU A 133 10.52 -1.69 -0.39
N ALA A 134 10.65 -1.46 -1.70
CA ALA A 134 9.82 -2.12 -2.70
C ALA A 134 10.36 -3.51 -3.04
N GLY A 135 9.46 -4.47 -3.22
CA GLY A 135 9.83 -5.77 -3.77
C GLY A 135 10.21 -5.66 -5.26
N HIS A 136 9.52 -4.79 -5.98
CA HIS A 136 9.77 -4.52 -7.39
C HIS A 136 9.17 -3.17 -7.81
N TRP A 137 9.86 -2.46 -8.70
CA TRP A 137 9.30 -1.28 -9.34
C TRP A 137 9.75 -1.14 -10.80
N ASN A 138 8.94 -0.45 -11.61
CA ASN A 138 9.23 -0.16 -13.00
C ASN A 138 8.58 1.17 -13.43
N THR A 139 8.87 1.60 -14.67
CA THR A 139 8.24 2.76 -15.29
C THR A 139 7.48 2.33 -16.53
N VAL A 140 6.21 2.71 -16.60
CA VAL A 140 5.33 2.50 -17.75
C VAL A 140 5.17 3.84 -18.47
N ARG A 141 5.50 3.90 -19.76
CA ARG A 141 5.30 5.10 -20.58
C ARG A 141 3.87 5.15 -21.09
N HIS A 142 3.30 6.35 -21.15
CA HIS A 142 2.01 6.62 -21.73
C HIS A 142 2.17 7.11 -23.17
N GLY A 143 1.13 6.90 -24.01
CA GLY A 143 1.17 7.32 -25.40
C GLY A 143 1.17 8.84 -25.63
N ASP A 144 0.79 9.61 -24.61
CA ASP A 144 0.82 11.09 -24.57
C ASP A 144 2.17 11.70 -24.16
N GLY A 145 3.19 10.87 -23.99
CA GLY A 145 4.54 11.29 -23.58
C GLY A 145 4.78 11.30 -22.07
N GLY A 146 3.75 11.10 -21.26
CA GLY A 146 3.87 10.94 -19.82
C GLY A 146 4.31 9.53 -19.40
N LYS A 147 4.36 9.30 -18.07
CA LYS A 147 4.69 8.00 -17.48
C LYS A 147 3.91 7.71 -16.21
N ALA A 148 3.92 6.45 -15.81
CA ALA A 148 3.62 6.02 -14.45
C ALA A 148 4.83 5.29 -13.85
N VAL A 149 5.20 5.64 -12.64
CA VAL A 149 6.12 4.83 -11.82
C VAL A 149 5.26 3.86 -11.01
N VAL A 150 5.49 2.58 -11.23
CA VAL A 150 4.72 1.48 -10.63
C VAL A 150 5.58 0.74 -9.64
N VAL A 151 5.08 0.59 -8.42
CA VAL A 151 5.76 -0.10 -7.31
C VAL A 151 4.87 -1.23 -6.82
N THR A 152 5.50 -2.35 -6.51
CA THR A 152 4.83 -3.53 -5.96
C THR A 152 5.43 -3.87 -4.59
N LEU A 153 4.56 -4.06 -3.59
CA LEU A 153 4.93 -4.48 -2.25
C LEU A 153 4.25 -5.80 -1.92
N ASP A 154 5.06 -6.78 -1.54
CA ASP A 154 4.57 -8.04 -1.00
C ASP A 154 4.40 -7.91 0.52
N PHE A 155 3.24 -8.31 1.02
CA PHE A 155 2.94 -8.37 2.45
C PHE A 155 3.21 -9.76 2.99
N PRO A 156 3.60 -9.90 4.26
CA PRO A 156 3.87 -11.21 4.86
C PRO A 156 2.63 -12.10 4.81
N PRO A 157 2.78 -13.43 4.80
CA PRO A 157 1.65 -14.33 4.92
C PRO A 157 0.90 -14.04 6.24
N PRO A 158 -0.41 -14.30 6.30
CA PRO A 158 -1.14 -14.18 7.57
C PRO A 158 -0.50 -15.14 8.59
N PRO A 159 -0.49 -14.78 9.87
CA PRO A 159 -0.06 -15.72 10.90
C PRO A 159 -0.86 -17.01 10.78
N ALA A 160 -0.19 -18.15 10.96
CA ALA A 160 -0.86 -19.45 10.98
C ALA A 160 -1.94 -19.44 12.07
N ASP A 161 -3.10 -20.04 11.77
CA ASP A 161 -4.12 -20.23 12.79
C ASP A 161 -3.51 -21.08 13.91
N PRO A 162 -3.78 -20.75 15.19
CA PRO A 162 -3.36 -21.59 16.29
C PRO A 162 -3.93 -23.00 16.10
N PRO A 163 -3.18 -24.05 16.43
CA PRO A 163 -3.66 -25.42 16.30
C PRO A 163 -5.00 -25.56 17.05
N THR A 164 -5.99 -26.10 16.37
CA THR A 164 -7.29 -26.39 16.99
C THR A 164 -7.04 -27.32 18.17
N PRO A 165 -7.46 -26.95 19.40
CA PRO A 165 -7.28 -27.84 20.54
C PRO A 165 -7.96 -29.17 20.25
N PRO A 166 -7.35 -30.31 20.67
CA PRO A 166 -7.94 -31.62 20.46
C PRO A 166 -9.35 -31.66 21.08
N GLN A 167 -10.31 -32.04 20.26
CA GLN A 167 -11.67 -32.27 20.75
C GLN A 167 -11.59 -33.40 21.78
N GLN A 168 -11.78 -33.08 23.04
CA GLN A 168 -11.94 -34.10 24.09
C GLN A 168 -13.26 -34.84 23.79
N SER A 169 -13.10 -36.04 23.22
CA SER A 169 -14.23 -36.99 23.12
C SER A 169 -14.65 -37.39 24.54
N ARG A 170 -15.87 -37.10 24.86
CA ARG A 170 -16.54 -37.65 26.05
C ARG A 170 -17.18 -38.98 25.72
#